data_d4babc9e3541779df495f0137da107ce
#
_entry.id   d4babc9e3541779df495f0137da107ce
#
_cell.length_a   1.000
_cell.length_b   1.000
_cell.length_c   1.000
_cell.angle_alpha   90.00
_cell.angle_beta   90.00
_cell.angle_gamma   90.00
#
_symmetry.space_group_name_H-M   'P 1'
#
loop_
_entity.id
_entity.type
_entity.pdbx_description
1 polymer ?
#
loop_
_entity_poly.entity_id
_entity_poly.type
_entity_poly.pdbx_seq_one_letter_code
_entity_poly.pdbx_strand_id
1 'polypeptide(L)'
;MSGKTSRLILLCLFLCLSVCAVAGEKDSTDRKMIHMVGVDFRPAYTFPTNGFFKGVNAAQTPVRKTFSGHVKYGFKFSPDTYWGKIYPHAIQGIGVGYNTFFNSKEIGNPLAVYAFQTSRIISITPRLSFDYEWNFGASFGWKKYDEETNPMNNVVGSKINAYINFGLLLNWQIDARTNLRAGVGVTHYSNGNTGYPNSGVNTIGGSFGLIRYFGSKEKLELHNKAYTSCRNRKAFDPYISYDLIVYGALKKKGVFPTESSAVLVPGSFAVGGLNFNPMYNFSHYFRAGLSLDAQYDESANIADHIANTISGPDAENIRFHRPPFKEQFAVGVSLRAEIVMPVFSINLGVGRNVVCKGADTDSFYQVVALKTDITRNLFLHVGYQLYKFKDPNNLMLGLGFRFNAKR
;
A
#
# COMPACT_ATOMS: atom_id res chain seq x y z
N MET A 1 -6.96 -27.91 3.32
CA MET A 1 -7.51 -26.57 3.01
C MET A 1 -8.93 -26.54 3.54
N SER A 2 -9.26 -25.63 4.46
CA SER A 2 -10.59 -25.60 5.06
C SER A 2 -11.59 -25.04 4.03
N GLY A 3 -12.82 -25.58 3.98
CA GLY A 3 -13.86 -25.24 3.02
C GLY A 3 -14.28 -23.74 3.00
N LYS A 4 -13.87 -22.94 4.00
CA LYS A 4 -14.08 -21.50 4.03
C LYS A 4 -13.15 -20.75 3.09
N THR A 5 -11.89 -21.20 2.95
CA THR A 5 -10.89 -20.57 2.04
C THR A 5 -11.24 -20.84 0.57
N SER A 6 -11.72 -22.06 0.27
CA SER A 6 -12.19 -22.40 -1.07
C SER A 6 -13.43 -21.60 -1.50
N ARG A 7 -14.35 -21.33 -0.57
CA ARG A 7 -15.55 -20.52 -0.85
C ARG A 7 -15.21 -19.06 -1.11
N LEU A 8 -14.23 -18.51 -0.40
CA LEU A 8 -13.78 -17.13 -0.59
C LEU A 8 -13.07 -16.96 -1.94
N ILE A 9 -12.22 -17.93 -2.31
CA ILE A 9 -11.54 -17.97 -3.63
C ILE A 9 -12.57 -18.10 -4.75
N LEU A 10 -13.59 -18.98 -4.59
CA LEU A 10 -14.68 -19.10 -5.55
C LEU A 10 -15.51 -17.81 -5.67
N LEU A 11 -15.78 -17.13 -4.56
CA LEU A 11 -16.50 -15.86 -4.53
C LEU A 11 -15.73 -14.75 -5.23
N CYS A 12 -14.40 -14.66 -5.00
CA CYS A 12 -13.54 -13.71 -5.70
C CYS A 12 -13.42 -14.03 -7.20
N LEU A 13 -13.31 -15.30 -7.57
CA LEU A 13 -13.34 -15.75 -8.98
C LEU A 13 -14.71 -15.47 -9.62
N PHE A 14 -15.80 -15.67 -8.90
CA PHE A 14 -17.15 -15.38 -9.40
C PHE A 14 -17.40 -13.87 -9.56
N LEU A 15 -16.88 -13.04 -8.64
CA LEU A 15 -16.88 -11.58 -8.76
C LEU A 15 -16.02 -11.11 -9.94
N CYS A 16 -14.84 -11.69 -10.14
CA CYS A 16 -14.01 -11.39 -11.32
C CYS A 16 -14.68 -11.83 -12.63
N LEU A 17 -15.34 -13.00 -12.66
CA LEU A 17 -16.07 -13.50 -13.83
C LEU A 17 -17.35 -12.69 -14.10
N SER A 18 -18.07 -12.23 -13.07
CA SER A 18 -19.25 -11.38 -13.22
C SER A 18 -18.90 -9.98 -13.70
N VAL A 19 -17.76 -9.42 -13.27
CA VAL A 19 -17.24 -8.15 -13.82
C VAL A 19 -16.84 -8.31 -15.29
N CYS A 20 -16.29 -9.47 -15.70
CA CYS A 20 -16.01 -9.78 -17.10
C CYS A 20 -17.30 -9.99 -17.94
N ALA A 21 -18.36 -10.56 -17.36
CA ALA A 21 -19.63 -10.79 -18.04
C ALA A 21 -20.45 -9.51 -18.25
N VAL A 22 -20.39 -8.57 -17.27
CA VAL A 22 -21.03 -7.24 -17.39
C VAL A 22 -20.32 -6.34 -18.41
N ALA A 23 -19.03 -6.60 -18.70
CA ALA A 23 -18.29 -5.90 -19.76
C ALA A 23 -18.69 -6.32 -21.20
N GLY A 24 -19.55 -7.33 -21.35
CA GLY A 24 -19.95 -7.87 -22.65
C GLY A 24 -21.11 -7.18 -23.36
N GLU A 25 -21.85 -6.27 -22.70
CA GLU A 25 -23.06 -5.71 -23.28
C GLU A 25 -23.28 -4.24 -22.94
N LYS A 26 -22.58 -3.34 -23.67
CA LYS A 26 -23.08 -2.01 -24.06
C LYS A 26 -22.08 -1.25 -24.94
N ASP A 27 -22.44 -1.07 -26.16
CA ASP A 27 -21.66 -0.47 -27.26
C ASP A 27 -21.25 1.02 -27.07
N SER A 28 -21.66 1.69 -26.00
CA SER A 28 -21.36 3.11 -25.76
C SER A 28 -20.23 3.36 -24.74
N THR A 29 -19.97 2.42 -23.82
CA THR A 29 -18.92 2.54 -22.80
C THR A 29 -17.57 2.01 -23.32
N ASP A 30 -17.60 1.15 -24.32
CA ASP A 30 -16.45 0.45 -24.89
C ASP A 30 -15.46 1.35 -25.65
N ARG A 31 -15.87 2.58 -26.00
CA ARG A 31 -15.01 3.55 -26.68
C ARG A 31 -14.05 4.32 -25.77
N LYS A 32 -14.30 4.33 -24.45
CA LYS A 32 -13.55 5.18 -23.51
C LYS A 32 -12.37 4.50 -22.82
N MET A 33 -12.32 3.17 -22.82
CA MET A 33 -11.29 2.40 -22.15
C MET A 33 -10.77 1.24 -23.00
N ILE A 34 -9.51 0.88 -22.80
CA ILE A 34 -8.86 -0.32 -23.35
C ILE A 34 -8.53 -1.23 -22.19
N HIS A 35 -9.10 -2.41 -22.17
CA HIS A 35 -8.93 -3.39 -21.08
C HIS A 35 -7.76 -4.33 -21.34
N MET A 36 -7.17 -4.86 -20.27
CA MET A 36 -6.10 -5.85 -20.35
C MET A 36 -6.20 -6.89 -19.24
N VAL A 37 -5.65 -8.06 -19.52
CA VAL A 37 -5.30 -9.07 -18.51
C VAL A 37 -3.80 -9.30 -18.55
N GLY A 38 -3.19 -9.49 -17.39
CA GLY A 38 -1.77 -9.79 -17.25
C GLY A 38 -1.52 -10.93 -16.29
N VAL A 39 -0.41 -11.61 -16.51
CA VAL A 39 0.14 -12.60 -15.58
C VAL A 39 1.60 -12.23 -15.30
N ASP A 40 2.00 -12.31 -14.03
CA ASP A 40 3.39 -12.08 -13.62
C ASP A 40 3.88 -13.20 -12.72
N PHE A 41 5.17 -13.52 -12.84
CA PHE A 41 5.93 -14.40 -11.94
C PHE A 41 7.05 -13.61 -11.31
N ARG A 42 7.21 -13.71 -9.99
CA ARG A 42 8.16 -12.89 -9.23
C ARG A 42 9.01 -13.75 -8.30
N PRO A 43 10.13 -14.32 -8.77
CA PRO A 43 11.15 -14.88 -7.90
C PRO A 43 11.86 -13.76 -7.14
N ALA A 44 12.01 -13.91 -5.82
CA ALA A 44 12.62 -12.86 -5.01
C ALA A 44 13.45 -13.43 -3.84
N TYR A 45 14.29 -12.55 -3.29
CA TYR A 45 15.07 -12.76 -2.09
C TYR A 45 14.40 -12.08 -0.91
N THR A 46 14.25 -12.78 0.21
CA THR A 46 13.72 -12.24 1.45
C THR A 46 14.86 -11.70 2.31
N PHE A 47 14.80 -10.43 2.71
CA PHE A 47 15.80 -9.82 3.58
C PHE A 47 15.77 -10.40 4.98
N PRO A 48 16.93 -10.74 5.56
CA PRO A 48 17.04 -11.29 6.90
C PRO A 48 16.97 -10.19 7.97
N THR A 49 15.84 -9.53 8.09
CA THR A 49 15.65 -8.38 8.98
C THR A 49 15.69 -8.74 10.47
N ASN A 50 15.48 -10.02 10.81
CA ASN A 50 15.53 -10.51 12.19
C ASN A 50 16.05 -11.95 12.29
N GLY A 51 16.13 -12.49 13.51
CA GLY A 51 16.61 -13.85 13.80
C GLY A 51 15.82 -14.94 13.10
N PHE A 52 14.49 -14.81 13.00
CA PHE A 52 13.62 -15.76 12.35
C PHE A 52 14.03 -16.03 10.89
N PHE A 53 14.28 -15.00 10.11
CA PHE A 53 14.74 -15.12 8.73
C PHE A 53 16.18 -15.61 8.62
N LYS A 54 16.97 -15.53 9.70
CA LYS A 54 18.35 -16.04 9.76
C LYS A 54 18.42 -17.53 10.11
N GLY A 55 17.28 -18.16 10.44
CA GLY A 55 17.19 -19.57 10.78
C GLY A 55 16.84 -19.83 12.25
N VAL A 56 16.60 -18.79 13.06
CA VAL A 56 16.05 -18.92 14.42
C VAL A 56 14.52 -19.12 14.28
N ASN A 57 14.13 -20.27 13.76
CA ASN A 57 12.75 -20.70 13.50
C ASN A 57 12.64 -22.22 13.74
N ALA A 58 11.43 -22.76 13.79
CA ALA A 58 11.21 -24.18 14.10
C ALA A 58 11.84 -25.11 13.04
N ALA A 59 11.96 -24.66 11.80
CA ALA A 59 12.62 -25.40 10.73
C ALA A 59 14.16 -25.35 10.80
N GLN A 60 14.74 -24.51 11.65
CA GLN A 60 16.18 -24.25 11.79
C GLN A 60 16.89 -23.92 10.46
N THR A 61 16.16 -23.31 9.53
CA THR A 61 16.64 -22.98 8.19
C THR A 61 16.38 -21.53 7.83
N PRO A 62 17.34 -20.82 7.20
CA PRO A 62 17.13 -19.45 6.75
C PRO A 62 16.02 -19.35 5.71
N VAL A 63 15.09 -18.42 5.89
CA VAL A 63 14.04 -18.11 4.92
C VAL A 63 14.54 -16.98 4.01
N ARG A 64 15.10 -17.35 2.86
CA ARG A 64 15.74 -16.42 1.91
C ARG A 64 15.01 -16.32 0.58
N LYS A 65 14.25 -17.34 0.22
CA LYS A 65 13.60 -17.44 -1.08
C LYS A 65 12.11 -17.16 -0.95
N THR A 66 11.59 -16.43 -1.90
CA THR A 66 10.15 -16.28 -2.10
C THR A 66 9.83 -16.34 -3.58
N PHE A 67 8.65 -16.81 -3.87
CA PHE A 67 8.11 -16.86 -5.22
C PHE A 67 6.65 -16.45 -5.19
N SER A 68 6.21 -15.67 -6.19
CA SER A 68 4.81 -15.35 -6.33
C SER A 68 4.34 -15.39 -7.77
N GLY A 69 3.09 -15.79 -7.95
CA GLY A 69 2.37 -15.75 -9.22
C GLY A 69 1.18 -14.80 -9.10
N HIS A 70 1.00 -13.93 -10.08
CA HIS A 70 -0.02 -12.89 -10.06
C HIS A 70 -0.87 -12.93 -11.31
N VAL A 71 -2.17 -12.66 -11.15
CA VAL A 71 -3.11 -12.37 -12.23
C VAL A 71 -3.63 -10.95 -12.03
N LYS A 72 -3.66 -10.17 -13.10
CA LYS A 72 -4.06 -8.77 -13.08
C LYS A 72 -5.12 -8.48 -14.13
N TYR A 73 -6.12 -7.69 -13.77
CA TYR A 73 -7.04 -7.07 -14.70
C TYR A 73 -6.89 -5.56 -14.61
N GLY A 74 -6.72 -4.91 -15.74
CA GLY A 74 -6.54 -3.48 -15.81
C GLY A 74 -7.15 -2.83 -17.02
N PHE A 75 -7.14 -1.51 -17.01
CA PHE A 75 -7.57 -0.68 -18.11
C PHE A 75 -6.71 0.56 -18.26
N LYS A 76 -6.65 1.10 -19.46
CA LYS A 76 -6.14 2.43 -19.77
C LYS A 76 -7.22 3.26 -20.45
N PHE A 77 -7.19 4.56 -20.24
CA PHE A 77 -8.14 5.47 -20.89
C PHE A 77 -7.81 5.64 -22.38
N SER A 78 -8.83 5.75 -23.21
CA SER A 78 -8.67 6.03 -24.63
C SER A 78 -8.06 7.43 -24.84
N PRO A 79 -7.21 7.63 -25.89
CA PRO A 79 -6.60 8.93 -26.22
C PRO A 79 -7.61 10.07 -26.42
N ASP A 80 -8.86 9.75 -26.77
CA ASP A 80 -9.91 10.73 -26.97
C ASP A 80 -10.49 11.30 -25.68
N THR A 81 -10.26 10.61 -24.58
CA THR A 81 -10.76 11.02 -23.25
C THR A 81 -9.85 12.06 -22.60
N TYR A 82 -10.39 12.82 -21.64
CA TYR A 82 -9.62 13.76 -20.83
C TYR A 82 -8.42 13.08 -20.15
N TRP A 83 -8.66 11.96 -19.47
CA TRP A 83 -7.62 11.20 -18.77
C TRP A 83 -6.60 10.55 -19.71
N GLY A 84 -7.05 10.05 -20.87
CA GLY A 84 -6.15 9.46 -21.86
C GLY A 84 -5.19 10.48 -22.49
N LYS A 85 -5.62 11.76 -22.62
CA LYS A 85 -4.74 12.85 -23.09
C LYS A 85 -3.69 13.25 -22.06
N ILE A 86 -4.06 13.25 -20.76
CA ILE A 86 -3.15 13.62 -19.68
C ILE A 86 -2.22 12.46 -19.34
N TYR A 87 -2.76 11.23 -19.22
CA TYR A 87 -2.03 10.02 -18.82
C TYR A 87 -2.03 8.95 -19.91
N PRO A 88 -1.39 9.19 -21.06
CA PRO A 88 -1.54 8.33 -22.24
C PRO A 88 -1.01 6.90 -22.04
N HIS A 89 -0.13 6.70 -21.06
CA HIS A 89 0.51 5.41 -20.82
C HIS A 89 0.13 4.76 -19.49
N ALA A 90 -0.72 5.41 -18.70
CA ALA A 90 -1.13 4.87 -17.41
C ALA A 90 -2.14 3.73 -17.58
N ILE A 91 -1.86 2.60 -16.95
CA ILE A 91 -2.74 1.46 -16.81
C ILE A 91 -2.99 1.29 -15.33
N GLN A 92 -4.24 1.18 -14.93
CA GLN A 92 -4.63 0.93 -13.56
C GLN A 92 -5.60 -0.24 -13.49
N GLY A 93 -5.65 -0.90 -12.33
CA GLY A 93 -6.53 -2.05 -12.15
C GLY A 93 -6.36 -2.75 -10.83
N ILE A 94 -6.79 -3.98 -10.78
CA ILE A 94 -6.72 -4.86 -9.62
C ILE A 94 -5.92 -6.11 -9.96
N GLY A 95 -5.26 -6.68 -8.95
CA GLY A 95 -4.51 -7.92 -9.09
C GLY A 95 -4.71 -8.83 -7.88
N VAL A 96 -4.49 -10.11 -8.13
CA VAL A 96 -4.43 -11.15 -7.10
C VAL A 96 -3.11 -11.89 -7.26
N GLY A 97 -2.39 -12.08 -6.14
CA GLY A 97 -1.09 -12.75 -6.13
C GLY A 97 -1.02 -13.83 -5.05
N TYR A 98 -0.62 -15.02 -5.43
CA TYR A 98 -0.29 -16.09 -4.49
C TYR A 98 1.19 -16.06 -4.20
N ASN A 99 1.56 -16.03 -2.91
CA ASN A 99 2.94 -15.88 -2.46
C ASN A 99 3.36 -17.10 -1.63
N THR A 100 4.58 -17.59 -1.83
CA THR A 100 5.19 -18.62 -0.99
C THR A 100 6.59 -18.21 -0.55
N PHE A 101 6.88 -18.41 0.73
CA PHE A 101 8.18 -18.21 1.35
C PHE A 101 8.92 -19.53 1.57
N PHE A 102 8.38 -20.64 1.05
CA PHE A 102 8.85 -22.00 1.26
C PHE A 102 8.91 -22.42 2.74
N ASN A 103 8.18 -21.71 3.59
CA ASN A 103 7.95 -21.99 5.02
C ASN A 103 6.46 -21.86 5.33
N SER A 104 5.65 -22.78 4.80
CA SER A 104 4.19 -22.75 4.95
C SER A 104 3.72 -23.09 6.37
N LYS A 105 4.58 -23.70 7.20
CA LYS A 105 4.24 -24.09 8.57
C LYS A 105 4.25 -22.90 9.52
N GLU A 106 5.18 -21.95 9.35
CA GLU A 106 5.36 -20.85 10.28
C GLU A 106 4.93 -19.49 9.69
N ILE A 107 5.16 -19.25 8.38
CA ILE A 107 4.76 -18.00 7.70
C ILE A 107 3.42 -18.13 6.97
N GLY A 108 3.16 -19.31 6.39
CA GLY A 108 2.02 -19.55 5.51
C GLY A 108 2.34 -19.23 4.05
N ASN A 109 1.29 -19.28 3.23
CA ASN A 109 1.34 -18.90 1.80
C ASN A 109 0.25 -17.86 1.55
N PRO A 110 0.55 -16.57 1.76
CA PRO A 110 -0.47 -15.53 1.70
C PRO A 110 -0.94 -15.24 0.26
N LEU A 111 -2.23 -14.93 0.16
CA LEU A 111 -2.88 -14.40 -1.03
C LEU A 111 -2.96 -12.88 -0.90
N ALA A 112 -2.39 -12.14 -1.83
CA ALA A 112 -2.49 -10.69 -1.92
C ALA A 112 -3.62 -10.28 -2.88
N VAL A 113 -4.42 -9.29 -2.47
CA VAL A 113 -5.39 -8.59 -3.32
C VAL A 113 -5.00 -7.11 -3.31
N TYR A 114 -4.80 -6.53 -4.48
CA TYR A 114 -4.22 -5.19 -4.56
C TYR A 114 -4.74 -4.38 -5.76
N ALA A 115 -4.75 -3.07 -5.60
CA ALA A 115 -4.79 -2.13 -6.70
C ALA A 115 -3.38 -1.99 -7.28
N PHE A 116 -3.27 -1.84 -8.60
CA PHE A 116 -2.01 -1.54 -9.24
C PHE A 116 -2.13 -0.39 -10.23
N GLN A 117 -1.01 0.28 -10.45
CA GLN A 117 -0.83 1.17 -11.57
C GLN A 117 0.55 1.00 -12.16
N THR A 118 0.60 0.99 -13.48
CA THR A 118 1.84 1.05 -14.25
C THR A 118 1.79 2.21 -15.22
N SER A 119 2.92 2.85 -15.43
CA SER A 119 3.03 3.88 -16.45
C SER A 119 4.44 3.95 -17.00
N ARG A 120 4.55 4.50 -18.21
CA ARG A 120 5.82 4.67 -18.91
C ARG A 120 6.62 5.82 -18.31
N ILE A 121 7.90 5.56 -18.04
CA ILE A 121 8.89 6.57 -17.70
C ILE A 121 9.50 7.14 -19.00
N ILE A 122 9.98 6.24 -19.88
CA ILE A 122 10.60 6.62 -21.14
C ILE A 122 10.40 5.55 -22.21
N SER A 123 10.27 5.97 -23.46
CA SER A 123 10.34 5.08 -24.63
C SER A 123 11.79 4.92 -25.08
N ILE A 124 12.31 3.69 -25.08
CA ILE A 124 13.66 3.37 -25.54
C ILE A 124 13.65 3.20 -27.05
N THR A 125 12.64 2.45 -27.54
CA THR A 125 12.35 2.28 -28.97
C THR A 125 10.84 2.40 -29.19
N PRO A 126 10.33 2.39 -30.43
CA PRO A 126 8.89 2.35 -30.69
C PRO A 126 8.16 1.16 -30.04
N ARG A 127 8.86 0.06 -29.77
CA ARG A 127 8.29 -1.17 -29.18
C ARG A 127 8.79 -1.49 -27.77
N LEU A 128 9.81 -0.79 -27.28
CA LEU A 128 10.43 -1.04 -25.97
C LEU A 128 10.33 0.21 -25.12
N SER A 129 9.76 0.10 -23.94
CA SER A 129 9.71 1.17 -22.95
C SER A 129 10.25 0.74 -21.60
N PHE A 130 10.66 1.71 -20.81
CA PHE A 130 10.99 1.58 -19.42
C PHE A 130 9.81 2.14 -18.62
N ASP A 131 9.21 1.30 -17.79
CA ASP A 131 7.97 1.56 -17.07
C ASP A 131 8.20 1.40 -15.57
N TYR A 132 7.39 2.06 -14.74
CA TYR A 132 7.25 1.73 -13.32
C TYR A 132 5.90 1.05 -13.07
N GLU A 133 5.86 0.25 -12.02
CA GLU A 133 4.61 -0.29 -11.48
C GLU A 133 4.64 -0.22 -9.96
N TRP A 134 3.55 0.19 -9.36
CA TRP A 134 3.34 0.03 -7.93
C TRP A 134 2.03 -0.72 -7.67
N ASN A 135 2.02 -1.49 -6.59
CA ASN A 135 0.87 -2.24 -6.11
C ASN A 135 0.64 -1.90 -4.65
N PHE A 136 -0.61 -1.71 -4.28
CA PHE A 136 -1.01 -1.43 -2.92
C PHE A 136 -2.28 -2.21 -2.58
N GLY A 137 -2.28 -2.97 -1.47
CA GLY A 137 -3.40 -3.78 -1.07
C GLY A 137 -3.21 -4.49 0.25
N ALA A 138 -3.91 -5.59 0.41
CA ALA A 138 -3.84 -6.44 1.58
C ALA A 138 -3.52 -7.90 1.19
N SER A 139 -2.83 -8.59 2.08
CA SER A 139 -2.51 -10.01 1.94
C SER A 139 -3.09 -10.81 3.10
N PHE A 140 -3.62 -11.98 2.80
CA PHE A 140 -4.42 -12.81 3.68
C PHE A 140 -3.84 -14.23 3.76
N GLY A 141 -4.07 -14.93 4.87
CA GLY A 141 -3.65 -16.33 5.01
C GLY A 141 -2.25 -16.48 5.61
N TRP A 142 -1.73 -15.44 6.23
CA TRP A 142 -0.53 -15.53 7.04
C TRP A 142 -0.75 -16.40 8.28
N LYS A 143 0.25 -17.15 8.67
CA LYS A 143 0.32 -17.77 9.98
C LYS A 143 0.94 -16.77 10.95
N LYS A 144 0.13 -16.25 11.86
CA LYS A 144 0.60 -15.29 12.86
C LYS A 144 1.39 -15.97 13.98
N TYR A 145 2.13 -15.18 14.73
CA TYR A 145 2.66 -15.56 16.03
C TYR A 145 1.55 -16.13 16.93
N ASP A 146 1.88 -17.16 17.66
CA ASP A 146 1.03 -17.81 18.64
C ASP A 146 1.95 -18.54 19.63
N GLU A 147 1.76 -18.31 20.92
CA GLU A 147 2.64 -18.79 21.98
C GLU A 147 2.71 -20.32 22.03
N GLU A 148 1.62 -21.02 21.71
CA GLU A 148 1.56 -22.48 21.76
C GLU A 148 1.94 -23.12 20.43
N THR A 149 1.43 -22.59 19.31
CA THR A 149 1.49 -23.29 18.02
C THR A 149 2.53 -22.68 17.04
N ASN A 150 3.00 -21.46 17.28
CA ASN A 150 3.96 -20.76 16.41
C ASN A 150 4.83 -19.75 17.18
N PRO A 151 5.49 -20.15 18.29
CA PRO A 151 6.18 -19.24 19.21
C PRO A 151 7.44 -18.60 18.63
N MET A 152 8.06 -19.21 17.61
CA MET A 152 9.28 -18.69 17.01
C MET A 152 9.02 -17.64 15.93
N ASN A 153 7.78 -17.46 15.49
CA ASN A 153 7.42 -16.47 14.48
C ASN A 153 7.35 -15.06 15.08
N ASN A 154 8.47 -14.40 15.22
CA ASN A 154 8.54 -13.02 15.70
C ASN A 154 8.38 -11.97 14.57
N VAL A 155 7.83 -12.35 13.43
CA VAL A 155 7.70 -11.51 12.22
C VAL A 155 6.28 -11.06 11.98
N VAL A 156 5.32 -11.99 12.08
CA VAL A 156 3.94 -11.80 11.63
C VAL A 156 2.98 -11.96 12.81
N GLY A 157 2.42 -10.86 13.29
CA GLY A 157 1.43 -10.86 14.39
C GLY A 157 -0.02 -10.81 13.93
N SER A 158 -0.28 -10.82 12.63
CA SER A 158 -1.64 -10.70 12.07
C SER A 158 -1.88 -11.66 10.91
N LYS A 159 -3.12 -12.15 10.76
CA LYS A 159 -3.55 -12.95 9.60
C LYS A 159 -3.72 -12.10 8.33
N ILE A 160 -3.79 -10.78 8.48
CA ILE A 160 -3.96 -9.81 7.39
C ILE A 160 -2.82 -8.81 7.51
N ASN A 161 -2.09 -8.61 6.41
CA ASN A 161 -1.01 -7.64 6.34
C ASN A 161 -1.17 -6.77 5.10
N ALA A 162 -0.73 -5.52 5.15
CA ALA A 162 -0.57 -4.68 3.97
C ALA A 162 0.35 -5.37 2.96
N TYR A 163 0.09 -5.15 1.69
CA TYR A 163 0.91 -5.57 0.56
C TYR A 163 1.27 -4.32 -0.25
N ILE A 164 2.55 -3.99 -0.28
CA ILE A 164 3.08 -2.83 -1.00
C ILE A 164 4.20 -3.34 -1.90
N ASN A 165 4.11 -3.07 -3.20
CA ASN A 165 5.17 -3.41 -4.15
C ASN A 165 5.47 -2.21 -5.05
N PHE A 166 6.75 -2.01 -5.34
CA PHE A 166 7.23 -1.08 -6.35
C PHE A 166 8.22 -1.80 -7.27
N GLY A 167 8.04 -1.64 -8.58
CA GLY A 167 8.88 -2.27 -9.58
C GLY A 167 9.23 -1.35 -10.74
N LEU A 168 10.39 -1.59 -11.33
CA LEU A 168 10.87 -0.99 -12.57
C LEU A 168 10.95 -2.07 -13.63
N LEU A 169 10.37 -1.83 -14.80
CA LEU A 169 10.07 -2.83 -15.80
C LEU A 169 10.48 -2.37 -17.20
N LEU A 170 11.11 -3.25 -17.93
CA LEU A 170 11.18 -3.17 -19.40
C LEU A 170 9.90 -3.79 -19.94
N ASN A 171 9.20 -3.07 -20.81
CA ASN A 171 7.95 -3.48 -21.42
C ASN A 171 8.11 -3.51 -22.94
N TRP A 172 8.10 -4.71 -23.50
CA TRP A 172 8.32 -4.96 -24.90
C TRP A 172 7.01 -5.34 -25.60
N GLN A 173 6.61 -4.52 -26.55
CA GLN A 173 5.45 -4.77 -27.39
C GLN A 173 5.81 -5.78 -28.50
N ILE A 174 5.32 -7.02 -28.37
CA ILE A 174 5.51 -8.08 -29.37
C ILE A 174 4.61 -7.83 -30.58
N ASP A 175 3.33 -7.59 -30.29
CA ASP A 175 2.31 -7.26 -31.28
C ASP A 175 1.34 -6.19 -30.76
N ALA A 176 0.31 -5.84 -31.52
CA ALA A 176 -0.66 -4.81 -31.13
C ALA A 176 -1.42 -5.14 -29.83
N ARG A 177 -1.51 -6.41 -29.44
CA ARG A 177 -2.27 -6.88 -28.28
C ARG A 177 -1.42 -7.42 -27.16
N THR A 178 -0.15 -7.77 -27.40
CA THR A 178 0.67 -8.55 -26.48
C THR A 178 1.95 -7.82 -26.12
N ASN A 179 2.18 -7.66 -24.84
CA ASN A 179 3.46 -7.15 -24.30
C ASN A 179 4.09 -8.17 -23.37
N LEU A 180 5.41 -8.36 -23.54
CA LEU A 180 6.26 -9.00 -22.51
C LEU A 180 6.82 -7.95 -21.58
N ARG A 181 6.95 -8.31 -20.30
CA ARG A 181 7.50 -7.46 -19.26
C ARG A 181 8.57 -8.21 -18.49
N ALA A 182 9.67 -7.56 -18.23
CA ALA A 182 10.73 -8.06 -17.36
C ALA A 182 11.29 -6.91 -16.53
N GLY A 183 11.62 -7.16 -15.28
CA GLY A 183 12.17 -6.11 -14.43
C GLY A 183 12.52 -6.57 -13.04
N VAL A 184 12.68 -5.60 -12.15
CA VAL A 184 13.02 -5.80 -10.74
C VAL A 184 12.03 -5.06 -9.86
N GLY A 185 11.81 -5.55 -8.66
CA GLY A 185 10.90 -4.92 -7.72
C GLY A 185 11.21 -5.24 -6.27
N VAL A 186 10.68 -4.40 -5.40
CA VAL A 186 10.73 -4.57 -3.95
C VAL A 186 9.31 -4.72 -3.42
N THR A 187 9.13 -5.62 -2.45
CA THR A 187 7.83 -5.85 -1.81
C THR A 187 7.97 -5.75 -0.30
N HIS A 188 7.00 -5.12 0.33
CA HIS A 188 6.88 -4.99 1.78
C HIS A 188 5.53 -5.52 2.26
N TYR A 189 5.57 -6.30 3.34
CA TYR A 189 4.39 -6.76 4.06
C TYR A 189 4.50 -6.35 5.52
N SER A 190 3.44 -5.76 6.09
CA SER A 190 3.34 -5.43 7.51
C SER A 190 1.89 -5.26 7.94
N ASN A 191 1.62 -5.39 9.23
CA ASN A 191 0.27 -5.19 9.76
C ASN A 191 0.02 -3.76 10.28
N GLY A 192 1.00 -2.86 10.17
CA GLY A 192 0.83 -1.49 10.64
C GLY A 192 0.61 -1.36 12.15
N ASN A 193 1.22 -2.23 12.94
CA ASN A 193 1.08 -2.31 14.40
C ASN A 193 -0.33 -2.68 14.90
N THR A 194 -1.20 -3.20 14.04
CA THR A 194 -2.49 -3.74 14.48
C THR A 194 -2.37 -5.07 15.22
N GLY A 195 -1.21 -5.73 15.11
CA GLY A 195 -0.86 -6.98 15.81
C GLY A 195 0.64 -7.04 16.11
N TYR A 196 1.00 -7.76 17.16
CA TYR A 196 2.40 -8.01 17.54
C TYR A 196 2.72 -9.49 17.40
N PRO A 197 3.95 -9.85 16.99
CA PRO A 197 5.04 -9.01 16.49
C PRO A 197 4.78 -8.42 15.09
N ASN A 198 5.50 -7.36 14.72
CA ASN A 198 5.40 -6.74 13.40
C ASN A 198 6.78 -6.31 12.88
N SER A 199 7.70 -7.27 12.71
CA SER A 199 9.02 -6.98 12.11
C SER A 199 8.92 -6.72 10.60
N GLY A 200 7.77 -7.07 9.99
CA GLY A 200 7.54 -6.95 8.56
C GLY A 200 8.35 -7.94 7.72
N VAL A 201 7.93 -8.13 6.49
CA VAL A 201 8.62 -8.97 5.49
C VAL A 201 8.99 -8.12 4.30
N ASN A 202 10.28 -8.04 3.99
CA ASN A 202 10.81 -7.28 2.87
C ASN A 202 11.46 -8.22 1.86
N THR A 203 11.15 -8.03 0.57
CA THR A 203 11.73 -8.84 -0.51
C THR A 203 12.20 -7.96 -1.66
N ILE A 204 13.23 -8.43 -2.38
CA ILE A 204 13.69 -7.86 -3.64
C ILE A 204 13.83 -8.98 -4.66
N GLY A 205 13.39 -8.75 -5.89
CA GLY A 205 13.48 -9.81 -6.90
C GLY A 205 13.18 -9.40 -8.31
N GLY A 206 13.24 -10.38 -9.20
CA GLY A 206 12.84 -10.25 -10.59
C GLY A 206 11.32 -10.26 -10.76
N SER A 207 10.87 -9.72 -11.87
CA SER A 207 9.48 -9.82 -12.33
C SER A 207 9.48 -10.15 -13.82
N PHE A 208 8.70 -11.16 -14.20
CA PHE A 208 8.52 -11.58 -15.59
C PHE A 208 7.01 -11.72 -15.83
N GLY A 209 6.49 -11.10 -16.88
CA GLY A 209 5.06 -11.10 -17.11
C GLY A 209 4.68 -10.92 -18.57
N LEU A 210 3.42 -11.23 -18.83
CA LEU A 210 2.79 -11.07 -20.12
C LEU A 210 1.48 -10.29 -19.91
N ILE A 211 1.24 -9.33 -20.78
CA ILE A 211 -0.01 -8.57 -20.83
C ILE A 211 -0.68 -8.82 -22.17
N ARG A 212 -2.00 -9.06 -22.13
CA ARG A 212 -2.87 -9.15 -23.29
C ARG A 212 -3.94 -8.07 -23.25
N TYR A 213 -3.97 -7.23 -24.27
CA TYR A 213 -5.01 -6.22 -24.47
C TYR A 213 -6.21 -6.77 -25.24
N PHE A 214 -7.41 -6.33 -24.88
CA PHE A 214 -8.66 -6.64 -25.58
C PHE A 214 -8.97 -5.54 -26.59
N GLY A 215 -9.56 -5.93 -27.70
CA GLY A 215 -9.92 -5.06 -28.81
C GLY A 215 -9.47 -5.59 -30.17
N SER A 216 -9.97 -5.00 -31.26
CA SER A 216 -9.48 -5.34 -32.60
C SER A 216 -8.04 -4.83 -32.79
N LYS A 217 -7.28 -5.51 -33.67
CA LYS A 217 -5.89 -5.14 -33.97
C LYS A 217 -5.80 -3.69 -34.49
N GLU A 218 -6.70 -3.33 -35.40
CA GLU A 218 -6.76 -1.99 -36.00
C GLU A 218 -7.04 -0.91 -34.96
N LYS A 219 -8.00 -1.16 -34.05
CA LYS A 219 -8.35 -0.24 -32.96
C LYS A 219 -7.15 0.00 -32.04
N LEU A 220 -6.42 -1.07 -31.68
CA LEU A 220 -5.24 -0.98 -30.83
C LEU A 220 -4.05 -0.29 -31.52
N GLU A 221 -3.83 -0.54 -32.81
CA GLU A 221 -2.80 0.15 -33.60
C GLU A 221 -3.11 1.64 -33.75
N LEU A 222 -4.38 1.99 -34.01
CA LEU A 222 -4.84 3.37 -34.08
C LEU A 222 -4.61 4.10 -32.74
N HIS A 223 -4.93 3.45 -31.63
CA HIS A 223 -4.70 3.98 -30.29
C HIS A 223 -3.19 4.19 -30.01
N ASN A 224 -2.37 3.22 -30.37
CA ASN A 224 -0.92 3.32 -30.18
C ASN A 224 -0.30 4.48 -31.00
N LYS A 225 -0.77 4.70 -32.22
CA LYS A 225 -0.39 5.85 -33.07
C LYS A 225 -0.84 7.17 -32.44
N ALA A 226 -2.09 7.23 -31.93
CA ALA A 226 -2.63 8.44 -31.31
C ALA A 226 -1.83 8.80 -30.04
N TYR A 227 -1.38 7.84 -29.22
CA TYR A 227 -0.53 8.12 -28.07
C TYR A 227 0.85 8.66 -28.44
N THR A 228 1.40 8.30 -29.60
CA THR A 228 2.68 8.87 -30.08
C THR A 228 2.51 10.29 -30.59
N SER A 229 1.35 10.66 -31.10
CA SER A 229 1.05 12.00 -31.65
C SER A 229 0.47 13.01 -30.66
N CYS A 230 0.11 12.59 -29.44
CA CYS A 230 -0.44 13.46 -28.40
C CYS A 230 0.60 14.44 -27.84
N ARG A 231 1.09 15.34 -28.66
CA ARG A 231 1.98 16.45 -28.28
C ARG A 231 1.23 17.66 -27.70
N ASN A 232 -0.07 17.76 -27.93
CA ASN A 232 -0.91 18.84 -27.42
C ASN A 232 -1.47 18.50 -26.04
N ARG A 233 -0.64 18.61 -25.00
CA ARG A 233 -1.13 18.59 -23.61
C ARG A 233 -1.94 19.86 -23.38
N LYS A 234 -3.15 19.70 -22.85
CA LYS A 234 -3.96 20.83 -22.42
C LYS A 234 -3.15 21.66 -21.41
N ALA A 235 -3.08 22.98 -21.61
CA ALA A 235 -2.42 23.86 -20.67
C ALA A 235 -3.01 23.64 -19.27
N PHE A 236 -2.16 23.62 -18.25
CA PHE A 236 -2.56 23.50 -16.86
C PHE A 236 -2.48 24.87 -16.20
N ASP A 237 -3.59 25.31 -15.65
CA ASP A 237 -3.63 26.53 -14.83
C ASP A 237 -3.40 26.12 -13.36
N PRO A 238 -2.28 26.50 -12.74
CA PRO A 238 -2.03 26.20 -11.35
C PRO A 238 -3.11 26.77 -10.42
N TYR A 239 -3.43 26.03 -9.34
CA TYR A 239 -4.43 26.45 -8.37
C TYR A 239 -4.19 25.81 -7.01
N ILE A 240 -4.83 26.36 -5.98
CA ILE A 240 -4.81 25.79 -4.62
C ILE A 240 -6.08 24.96 -4.41
N SER A 241 -5.91 23.73 -3.91
CA SER A 241 -6.98 22.88 -3.38
C SER A 241 -6.76 22.64 -1.89
N TYR A 242 -7.82 22.28 -1.18
CA TYR A 242 -7.76 22.01 0.25
C TYR A 242 -8.31 20.61 0.49
N ASP A 243 -7.48 19.71 1.03
CA ASP A 243 -7.91 18.36 1.42
C ASP A 243 -8.15 18.34 2.94
N LEU A 244 -9.35 17.95 3.36
CA LEU A 244 -9.70 17.67 4.75
C LEU A 244 -9.83 16.16 4.89
N ILE A 245 -9.03 15.53 5.77
CA ILE A 245 -8.95 14.08 5.92
C ILE A 245 -9.25 13.73 7.37
N VAL A 246 -10.19 12.81 7.57
CA VAL A 246 -10.46 12.18 8.86
C VAL A 246 -10.07 10.72 8.78
N TYR A 247 -9.30 10.24 9.74
CA TYR A 247 -8.84 8.86 9.78
C TYR A 247 -8.87 8.26 11.18
N GLY A 248 -8.84 6.93 11.23
CA GLY A 248 -8.74 6.18 12.48
C GLY A 248 -8.09 4.82 12.28
N ALA A 249 -7.62 4.24 13.38
CA ALA A 249 -7.11 2.89 13.44
C ALA A 249 -7.15 2.35 14.88
N LEU A 250 -6.95 1.04 15.01
CA LEU A 250 -6.64 0.38 16.28
C LEU A 250 -5.21 -0.15 16.20
N LYS A 251 -4.43 0.03 17.25
CA LYS A 251 -3.06 -0.49 17.31
C LYS A 251 -2.76 -1.23 18.61
N LYS A 252 -1.70 -2.04 18.59
CA LYS A 252 -1.07 -2.64 19.75
C LYS A 252 0.14 -1.80 20.15
N LYS A 253 0.45 -1.76 21.43
CA LYS A 253 1.61 -1.05 21.97
C LYS A 253 2.52 -2.01 22.70
N GLY A 254 3.79 -2.04 22.31
CA GLY A 254 4.87 -2.68 23.08
C GLY A 254 5.59 -1.64 23.93
N VAL A 255 6.01 -2.00 25.12
CA VAL A 255 6.91 -1.24 25.98
C VAL A 255 8.19 -2.04 26.18
N PHE A 256 9.31 -1.33 26.36
CA PHE A 256 10.64 -1.93 26.55
C PHE A 256 11.09 -1.66 27.98
N PRO A 257 10.75 -2.54 28.94
CA PRO A 257 11.14 -2.33 30.35
C PRO A 257 12.65 -2.50 30.60
N THR A 258 13.30 -3.29 29.74
CA THR A 258 14.75 -3.50 29.67
C THR A 258 15.17 -3.54 28.22
N GLU A 259 16.41 -3.24 27.88
CA GLU A 259 16.90 -3.12 26.49
C GLU A 259 16.72 -4.37 25.61
N SER A 260 16.28 -5.50 26.16
CA SER A 260 16.34 -6.80 25.50
C SER A 260 15.04 -7.31 24.90
N SER A 261 13.85 -6.95 25.40
CA SER A 261 12.57 -7.46 24.83
C SER A 261 11.40 -6.51 25.05
N ALA A 262 10.58 -6.36 24.02
CA ALA A 262 9.32 -5.64 24.13
C ALA A 262 8.28 -6.51 24.83
N VAL A 263 7.61 -5.95 25.82
CA VAL A 263 6.43 -6.56 26.46
C VAL A 263 5.18 -5.88 25.93
N LEU A 264 4.19 -6.68 25.53
CA LEU A 264 2.96 -6.16 24.94
C LEU A 264 2.03 -5.64 26.05
N VAL A 265 1.63 -4.37 25.92
CA VAL A 265 0.60 -3.81 26.82
C VAL A 265 -0.76 -4.44 26.49
N PRO A 266 -1.50 -4.94 27.49
CA PRO A 266 -2.80 -5.57 27.26
C PRO A 266 -3.79 -4.62 26.59
N GLY A 267 -4.61 -5.13 25.67
CA GLY A 267 -5.65 -4.37 25.00
C GLY A 267 -5.31 -3.91 23.58
N SER A 268 -6.13 -3.06 23.04
CA SER A 268 -5.98 -2.37 21.77
C SER A 268 -6.29 -0.90 21.98
N PHE A 269 -5.51 -0.03 21.37
CA PHE A 269 -5.57 1.40 21.58
C PHE A 269 -6.07 2.10 20.33
N ALA A 270 -7.03 3.01 20.51
CA ALA A 270 -7.59 3.78 19.42
C ALA A 270 -6.63 4.92 19.02
N VAL A 271 -6.54 5.12 17.72
CA VAL A 271 -5.89 6.30 17.11
C VAL A 271 -6.90 6.97 16.21
N GLY A 272 -7.05 8.28 16.32
CA GLY A 272 -7.90 9.08 15.45
C GLY A 272 -7.20 10.38 15.09
N GLY A 273 -7.44 10.88 13.89
CA GLY A 273 -6.79 12.13 13.47
C GLY A 273 -7.52 12.86 12.37
N LEU A 274 -7.12 14.11 12.24
CA LEU A 274 -7.59 15.06 11.23
C LEU A 274 -6.38 15.71 10.57
N ASN A 275 -6.38 15.74 9.22
CA ASN A 275 -5.38 16.50 8.46
C ASN A 275 -6.10 17.56 7.62
N PHE A 276 -5.61 18.79 7.66
CA PHE A 276 -6.03 19.88 6.78
C PHE A 276 -4.86 20.26 5.88
N ASN A 277 -4.98 20.00 4.58
CA ASN A 277 -3.89 20.12 3.61
C ASN A 277 -4.21 21.17 2.54
N PRO A 278 -3.76 22.43 2.67
CA PRO A 278 -3.66 23.33 1.54
C PRO A 278 -2.57 22.88 0.57
N MET A 279 -2.97 22.51 -0.65
CA MET A 279 -2.11 21.93 -1.68
C MET A 279 -2.08 22.83 -2.93
N TYR A 280 -0.90 23.26 -3.33
CA TYR A 280 -0.69 23.93 -4.61
C TYR A 280 -0.51 22.89 -5.71
N ASN A 281 -1.38 22.91 -6.70
CA ASN A 281 -1.35 22.02 -7.85
C ASN A 281 -0.47 22.65 -8.92
N PHE A 282 0.75 22.14 -9.12
CA PHE A 282 1.72 22.65 -10.10
C PHE A 282 1.42 22.14 -11.51
N SER A 283 0.87 20.93 -11.59
CA SER A 283 0.58 20.26 -12.86
C SER A 283 -0.50 19.20 -12.66
N HIS A 284 -0.89 18.54 -13.74
CA HIS A 284 -1.76 17.35 -13.67
C HIS A 284 -1.16 16.19 -12.87
N TYR A 285 0.17 16.16 -12.68
CA TYR A 285 0.89 15.01 -12.12
C TYR A 285 1.43 15.24 -10.71
N PHE A 286 1.53 16.52 -10.30
CA PHE A 286 2.21 16.85 -9.06
C PHE A 286 1.56 18.02 -8.35
N ARG A 287 1.39 17.87 -7.05
CA ARG A 287 1.00 18.92 -6.13
C ARG A 287 1.79 18.82 -4.83
N ALA A 288 2.04 19.95 -4.19
CA ALA A 288 2.71 20.00 -2.90
C ALA A 288 2.10 21.11 -2.04
N GLY A 289 2.31 21.02 -0.74
CA GLY A 289 1.75 21.99 0.19
C GLY A 289 2.12 21.67 1.63
N LEU A 290 1.34 22.24 2.52
CA LEU A 290 1.45 22.07 3.96
C LEU A 290 0.30 21.22 4.46
N SER A 291 0.43 20.71 5.68
CA SER A 291 -0.66 20.09 6.41
C SER A 291 -0.61 20.51 7.87
N LEU A 292 -1.76 20.81 8.43
CA LEU A 292 -1.99 20.85 9.87
C LEU A 292 -2.57 19.49 10.26
N ASP A 293 -1.87 18.77 11.14
CA ASP A 293 -2.15 17.39 11.50
C ASP A 293 -2.51 17.32 12.99
N ALA A 294 -3.76 17.02 13.33
CA ALA A 294 -4.19 16.76 14.69
C ALA A 294 -4.38 15.25 14.88
N GLN A 295 -3.80 14.67 15.93
CA GLN A 295 -3.90 13.26 16.24
C GLN A 295 -4.12 13.01 17.72
N TYR A 296 -5.05 12.13 18.02
CA TYR A 296 -5.23 11.48 19.29
C TYR A 296 -4.73 10.05 19.22
N ASP A 297 -3.89 9.64 20.15
CA ASP A 297 -3.35 8.30 20.28
C ASP A 297 -3.50 7.83 21.72
N GLU A 298 -4.43 6.91 21.96
CA GLU A 298 -4.73 6.40 23.29
C GLU A 298 -3.53 5.75 23.99
N SER A 299 -2.57 5.25 23.23
CA SER A 299 -1.36 4.58 23.75
C SER A 299 -0.14 5.47 23.89
N ALA A 300 -0.25 6.76 23.55
CA ALA A 300 0.89 7.66 23.65
C ALA A 300 1.33 7.83 25.11
N ASN A 301 2.63 7.76 25.34
CA ASN A 301 3.30 7.88 26.64
C ASN A 301 2.85 6.84 27.70
N ILE A 302 2.23 5.72 27.29
CA ILE A 302 1.76 4.69 28.23
C ILE A 302 2.92 4.07 29.03
N ALA A 303 4.14 4.07 28.50
CA ALA A 303 5.32 3.56 29.20
C ALA A 303 5.62 4.30 30.51
N ASP A 304 5.32 5.61 30.57
CA ASP A 304 5.51 6.44 31.74
C ASP A 304 4.39 6.26 32.80
N HIS A 305 3.35 5.51 32.47
CA HIS A 305 2.18 5.28 33.29
C HIS A 305 2.01 3.82 33.71
N ILE A 306 3.07 3.02 33.66
CA ILE A 306 3.05 1.62 34.14
C ILE A 306 3.01 1.63 35.66
N ALA A 307 2.04 0.90 36.23
CA ALA A 307 1.76 0.89 37.66
C ALA A 307 2.46 -0.21 38.44
N ASN A 308 3.04 -1.22 37.76
CA ASN A 308 3.72 -2.35 38.42
C ASN A 308 5.14 -2.51 37.88
N THR A 309 6.01 -3.11 38.71
CA THR A 309 7.38 -3.46 38.28
C THR A 309 7.31 -4.60 37.27
N ILE A 310 7.89 -4.41 36.08
CA ILE A 310 7.94 -5.42 35.02
C ILE A 310 9.20 -6.28 35.25
N SER A 311 9.12 -7.25 36.15
CA SER A 311 10.22 -8.18 36.42
C SER A 311 9.67 -9.53 36.90
N GLY A 312 10.33 -10.62 36.51
CA GLY A 312 9.96 -11.98 36.93
C GLY A 312 8.67 -12.50 36.26
N PRO A 313 7.95 -13.44 36.89
CA PRO A 313 6.74 -14.06 36.33
C PRO A 313 5.57 -13.11 36.12
N ASP A 314 5.61 -11.91 36.71
CA ASP A 314 4.58 -10.87 36.56
C ASP A 314 4.77 -10.01 35.31
N ALA A 315 5.81 -10.27 34.50
CA ALA A 315 6.06 -9.53 33.25
C ALA A 315 4.89 -9.64 32.24
N GLU A 316 4.07 -10.70 32.34
CA GLU A 316 2.87 -10.88 31.50
C GLU A 316 1.67 -10.03 31.95
N ASN A 317 1.68 -9.50 33.19
CA ASN A 317 0.55 -8.78 33.79
C ASN A 317 0.87 -7.29 33.96
N ILE A 318 1.15 -6.60 32.86
CA ILE A 318 1.36 -5.15 32.89
C ILE A 318 0.05 -4.47 33.31
N ARG A 319 0.13 -3.72 34.43
CA ARG A 319 -0.91 -2.77 34.86
C ARG A 319 -0.45 -1.36 34.53
N PHE A 320 -1.34 -0.55 34.00
CA PHE A 320 -1.05 0.83 33.65
C PHE A 320 -2.23 1.74 33.98
N HIS A 321 -1.93 3.00 34.24
CA HIS A 321 -2.92 4.07 34.30
C HIS A 321 -3.04 4.69 32.91
N ARG A 322 -4.26 5.09 32.55
CA ARG A 322 -4.47 5.79 31.28
C ARG A 322 -3.74 7.14 31.29
N PRO A 323 -2.89 7.44 30.33
CA PRO A 323 -2.26 8.76 30.23
C PRO A 323 -3.30 9.88 30.12
N PRO A 324 -3.03 11.08 30.65
CA PRO A 324 -3.97 12.20 30.53
C PRO A 324 -4.08 12.66 29.07
N PHE A 325 -5.23 13.20 28.68
CA PHE A 325 -5.54 13.60 27.29
C PHE A 325 -4.44 14.46 26.64
N LYS A 326 -3.86 15.40 27.38
CA LYS A 326 -2.77 16.26 26.88
C LYS A 326 -1.49 15.52 26.49
N GLU A 327 -1.29 14.31 26.95
CA GLU A 327 -0.16 13.42 26.58
C GLU A 327 -0.53 12.47 25.43
N GLN A 328 -1.83 12.31 25.19
CA GLN A 328 -2.40 11.49 24.11
C GLN A 328 -2.70 12.31 22.85
N PHE A 329 -2.77 13.63 22.94
CA PHE A 329 -3.13 14.53 21.85
C PHE A 329 -1.94 15.34 21.38
N ALA A 330 -1.74 15.40 20.06
CA ALA A 330 -0.70 16.18 19.44
C ALA A 330 -1.25 16.95 18.23
N VAL A 331 -0.65 18.12 17.98
CA VAL A 331 -0.86 18.87 16.74
C VAL A 331 0.50 19.09 16.10
N GLY A 332 0.60 18.71 14.83
CA GLY A 332 1.81 18.82 14.04
C GLY A 332 1.62 19.63 12.77
N VAL A 333 2.73 20.06 12.21
CA VAL A 333 2.80 20.69 10.87
C VAL A 333 3.70 19.83 10.00
N SER A 334 3.25 19.56 8.77
CA SER A 334 4.03 18.79 7.82
C SER A 334 4.07 19.39 6.42
N LEU A 335 5.17 19.13 5.72
CA LEU A 335 5.26 19.31 4.28
C LEU A 335 4.62 18.10 3.60
N ARG A 336 3.86 18.34 2.54
CA ARG A 336 3.21 17.29 1.75
C ARG A 336 3.60 17.40 0.29
N ALA A 337 3.89 16.27 -0.33
CA ALA A 337 4.08 16.12 -1.77
C ALA A 337 3.19 14.99 -2.26
N GLU A 338 2.56 15.18 -3.41
CA GLU A 338 1.63 14.18 -3.95
C GLU A 338 1.84 14.00 -5.44
N ILE A 339 2.04 12.74 -5.83
CA ILE A 339 2.06 12.31 -7.23
C ILE A 339 0.64 11.93 -7.61
N VAL A 340 0.06 12.69 -8.55
CA VAL A 340 -1.33 12.53 -8.99
C VAL A 340 -1.40 11.63 -10.21
N MET A 341 -2.31 10.69 -10.18
CA MET A 341 -2.58 9.69 -11.23
C MET A 341 -4.08 9.62 -11.49
N PRO A 342 -4.56 8.93 -12.55
CA PRO A 342 -5.96 9.01 -12.96
C PRO A 342 -6.99 8.61 -11.90
N VAL A 343 -6.68 7.58 -11.09
CA VAL A 343 -7.60 7.00 -10.09
C VAL A 343 -7.02 7.08 -8.70
N PHE A 344 -5.70 7.08 -8.62
CA PHE A 344 -4.95 7.03 -7.37
C PHE A 344 -4.00 8.20 -7.28
N SER A 345 -3.63 8.59 -6.08
CA SER A 345 -2.48 9.45 -5.85
C SER A 345 -1.68 8.97 -4.65
N ILE A 346 -0.36 9.16 -4.71
CA ILE A 346 0.56 8.83 -3.62
C ILE A 346 0.92 10.13 -2.92
N ASN A 347 0.57 10.24 -1.65
CA ASN A 347 0.89 11.37 -0.79
C ASN A 347 2.04 11.00 0.13
N LEU A 348 3.07 11.83 0.14
CA LEU A 348 4.22 11.73 1.03
C LEU A 348 4.24 12.95 1.95
N GLY A 349 4.53 12.75 3.21
CA GLY A 349 4.62 13.82 4.20
C GLY A 349 5.79 13.67 5.14
N VAL A 350 6.37 14.81 5.54
CA VAL A 350 7.36 14.88 6.62
C VAL A 350 6.97 16.04 7.51
N GLY A 351 6.83 15.80 8.80
CA GLY A 351 6.37 16.78 9.75
C GLY A 351 6.94 16.61 11.16
N ARG A 352 6.60 17.55 12.00
CA ARG A 352 6.91 17.53 13.43
C ARG A 352 5.69 17.97 14.24
N ASN A 353 5.46 17.32 15.36
CA ASN A 353 4.49 17.81 16.32
C ASN A 353 5.02 19.08 17.00
N VAL A 354 4.18 20.13 17.03
CA VAL A 354 4.50 21.45 17.58
C VAL A 354 3.71 21.70 18.87
N VAL A 355 2.56 21.04 19.04
CA VAL A 355 1.82 20.99 20.28
C VAL A 355 1.74 19.52 20.69
N CYS A 356 2.50 19.15 21.71
CA CYS A 356 2.58 17.78 22.20
C CYS A 356 3.13 17.75 23.62
N LYS A 357 2.94 16.62 24.31
CA LYS A 357 3.51 16.39 25.63
C LYS A 357 3.94 14.93 25.77
N GLY A 358 5.19 14.71 26.19
CA GLY A 358 5.79 13.40 26.38
C GLY A 358 6.59 12.89 25.17
N ALA A 359 7.43 11.91 25.43
CA ALA A 359 8.47 11.44 24.50
C ALA A 359 7.88 10.76 23.24
N ASP A 360 6.74 10.09 23.36
CA ASP A 360 6.12 9.39 22.25
C ASP A 360 5.52 10.35 21.18
N THR A 361 5.18 11.56 21.61
CA THR A 361 4.57 12.56 20.72
C THR A 361 5.54 13.64 20.26
N ASP A 362 6.64 13.91 20.99
CA ASP A 362 7.67 14.87 20.57
C ASP A 362 8.64 14.25 19.58
N SER A 363 8.20 14.09 18.34
CA SER A 363 9.07 13.52 17.31
C SER A 363 8.74 14.02 15.89
N PHE A 364 9.71 13.83 14.98
CA PHE A 364 9.47 13.92 13.56
C PHE A 364 8.68 12.69 13.10
N TYR A 365 7.68 12.93 12.28
CA TYR A 365 6.88 11.87 11.68
C TYR A 365 6.89 11.94 10.15
N GLN A 366 6.67 10.81 9.53
CA GLN A 366 6.51 10.67 8.09
C GLN A 366 5.15 10.04 7.80
N VAL A 367 4.55 10.46 6.71
CA VAL A 367 3.29 9.90 6.22
C VAL A 367 3.50 9.40 4.80
N VAL A 368 3.07 8.16 4.56
CA VAL A 368 2.95 7.60 3.22
C VAL A 368 1.50 7.17 3.05
N ALA A 369 0.81 7.72 2.08
CA ALA A 369 -0.60 7.42 1.88
C ALA A 369 -0.96 7.26 0.42
N LEU A 370 -1.85 6.31 0.16
CA LEU A 370 -2.59 6.17 -1.08
C LEU A 370 -3.94 6.86 -0.92
N LYS A 371 -4.26 7.73 -1.86
CA LYS A 371 -5.59 8.33 -1.97
C LYS A 371 -6.26 7.77 -3.24
N THR A 372 -7.52 7.35 -3.13
CA THR A 372 -8.30 6.82 -4.26
C THR A 372 -9.56 7.66 -4.41
N ASP A 373 -9.71 8.35 -5.52
CA ASP A 373 -10.86 9.21 -5.76
C ASP A 373 -12.13 8.36 -5.93
N ILE A 374 -13.13 8.56 -5.05
CA ILE A 374 -14.46 7.95 -5.12
C ILE A 374 -15.36 8.83 -5.99
N THR A 375 -15.30 10.14 -5.76
CA THR A 375 -15.97 11.15 -6.56
C THR A 375 -14.97 12.27 -6.91
N ARG A 376 -15.45 13.34 -7.52
CA ARG A 376 -14.61 14.52 -7.80
C ARG A 376 -13.98 15.13 -6.54
N ASN A 377 -14.70 15.08 -5.42
CA ASN A 377 -14.34 15.76 -4.19
C ASN A 377 -14.03 14.76 -3.05
N LEU A 378 -14.64 13.58 -3.04
CA LEU A 378 -14.49 12.57 -2.00
C LEU A 378 -13.46 11.53 -2.43
N PHE A 379 -12.53 11.20 -1.53
CA PHE A 379 -11.51 10.17 -1.74
C PHE A 379 -11.32 9.29 -0.50
N LEU A 380 -10.99 8.03 -0.74
CA LEU A 380 -10.51 7.12 0.29
C LEU A 380 -9.04 7.46 0.60
N HIS A 381 -8.69 7.46 1.88
CA HIS A 381 -7.34 7.66 2.37
C HIS A 381 -6.87 6.42 3.11
N VAL A 382 -5.81 5.79 2.61
CA VAL A 382 -5.16 4.65 3.25
C VAL A 382 -3.70 4.99 3.42
N GLY A 383 -3.33 5.34 4.62
CA GLY A 383 -1.99 5.84 4.93
C GLY A 383 -1.34 5.10 6.08
N TYR A 384 -0.08 5.40 6.26
CA TYR A 384 0.75 4.91 7.33
C TYR A 384 1.65 6.01 7.87
N GLN A 385 1.66 6.16 9.18
CA GLN A 385 2.55 7.09 9.88
C GLN A 385 3.74 6.34 10.46
N LEU A 386 4.93 6.90 10.26
CA LEU A 386 6.20 6.42 10.78
C LEU A 386 6.80 7.50 11.68
N TYR A 387 7.59 7.09 12.66
CA TYR A 387 8.47 7.98 13.42
C TYR A 387 9.93 7.71 13.06
N LYS A 388 10.74 8.76 13.02
CA LYS A 388 12.19 8.69 12.78
C LYS A 388 12.58 7.85 11.56
N PHE A 389 11.72 7.84 10.51
CA PHE A 389 11.87 7.09 9.24
C PHE A 389 11.93 5.55 9.36
N LYS A 390 11.78 4.98 10.52
CA LYS A 390 11.91 3.53 10.74
C LYS A 390 10.86 2.94 11.67
N ASP A 391 10.41 3.70 12.65
CA ASP A 391 9.56 3.19 13.71
C ASP A 391 8.09 3.26 13.28
N PRO A 392 7.43 2.11 13.07
CA PRO A 392 6.02 2.08 12.71
C PRO A 392 5.17 2.70 13.82
N ASN A 393 4.27 3.64 13.49
CA ASN A 393 3.36 4.21 14.48
C ASN A 393 1.94 3.66 14.32
N ASN A 394 1.21 4.09 13.29
CA ASN A 394 -0.18 3.65 13.11
C ASN A 394 -0.64 3.69 11.65
N LEU A 395 -1.65 2.91 11.35
CA LEU A 395 -2.44 3.05 10.12
C LEU A 395 -3.27 4.34 10.17
N MET A 396 -3.57 4.88 8.99
CA MET A 396 -4.43 6.04 8.79
C MET A 396 -5.50 5.64 7.76
N LEU A 397 -6.55 4.98 8.24
CA LEU A 397 -7.66 4.54 7.39
C LEU A 397 -8.80 5.54 7.50
N GLY A 398 -9.19 6.17 6.39
CA GLY A 398 -10.16 7.23 6.46
C GLY A 398 -10.69 7.72 5.12
N LEU A 399 -11.39 8.81 5.21
CA LEU A 399 -11.97 9.53 4.08
C LEU A 399 -11.45 10.96 4.05
N GLY A 400 -11.29 11.48 2.86
CA GLY A 400 -10.94 12.88 2.66
C GLY A 400 -11.89 13.57 1.71
N PHE A 401 -12.11 14.86 1.96
CA PHE A 401 -12.89 15.72 1.09
C PHE A 401 -11.97 16.83 0.54
N ARG A 402 -12.02 17.03 -0.78
CA ARG A 402 -11.25 18.05 -1.50
C ARG A 402 -12.13 19.20 -1.91
N PHE A 403 -11.82 20.38 -1.38
CA PHE A 403 -12.41 21.63 -1.78
C PHE A 403 -11.61 22.22 -2.95
N ASN A 404 -12.28 23.00 -3.81
CA ASN A 404 -11.71 23.64 -4.99
C ASN A 404 -11.00 22.65 -5.94
N ALA A 405 -11.59 21.47 -6.15
CA ALA A 405 -11.11 20.52 -7.13
C ALA A 405 -11.42 21.02 -8.55
N LYS A 406 -10.41 21.41 -9.31
CA LYS A 406 -10.52 21.70 -10.74
C LYS A 406 -10.25 20.43 -11.56
N ARG A 407 -10.93 20.27 -12.67
CA ARG A 407 -10.68 19.23 -13.68
C ARG A 407 -10.17 19.83 -14.96
#